data_18d74399f4bad015306088b46c4b8f06
#
_entry.id   18d74399f4bad015306088b46c4b8f06
#
_cell.length_a   1.000
_cell.length_b   1.000
_cell.length_c   1.000
_cell.angle_alpha   90.00
_cell.angle_beta   90.00
_cell.angle_gamma   90.00
#
_symmetry.space_group_name_H-M   'P 1'
#
loop_
_entity.id
_entity.type
_entity.pdbx_description
1 polymer ?
#
loop_
_entity_poly.entity_id
_entity_poly.type
_entity_poly.pdbx_seq_one_letter_code
_entity_poly.pdbx_strand_id
1 'polypeptide(L)'
;MDLSVITNNFVFLITQGLFGIGAFTGGTLRLAVPAIILGFILGTFIGLARLSRRRWISLPALVYIEFFRGVPLVMVIFWFWFIVPALAGKSLPEYSVALTAFVVFEAAYLAEIVRAGIHSVARGQVEAATATGLTDNQTMRYVVLPQALRNMIPALVTQFIVLLKDTSLASIIGYVDLTKAAQIVNNREIRPFELYLFIAVIYWLCSYGMSRYARTWELRLG
;
A
#
# COMPACT_ATOMS: atom_id res chain seq x y z
N MET A 1 28.02 -14.19 -16.09
CA MET A 1 26.81 -14.32 -15.27
C MET A 1 26.57 -15.81 -15.08
N ASP A 2 26.53 -16.24 -13.86
CA ASP A 2 26.18 -17.62 -13.53
C ASP A 2 24.69 -17.67 -13.12
N LEU A 3 23.86 -18.13 -14.04
CA LEU A 3 22.43 -18.23 -13.82
C LEU A 3 22.01 -19.44 -12.98
N SER A 4 22.94 -20.34 -12.66
CA SER A 4 22.68 -21.54 -11.86
C SER A 4 22.20 -21.17 -10.45
N VAL A 5 22.70 -20.07 -9.89
CA VAL A 5 22.26 -19.57 -8.58
C VAL A 5 20.77 -19.23 -8.57
N ILE A 6 20.24 -18.70 -9.67
CA ILE A 6 18.81 -18.36 -9.79
C ILE A 6 18.00 -19.65 -9.93
N THR A 7 18.40 -20.57 -10.84
CA THR A 7 17.64 -21.81 -11.06
C THR A 7 17.59 -22.69 -9.82
N ASN A 8 18.70 -22.81 -9.08
CA ASN A 8 18.78 -23.61 -7.85
C ASN A 8 17.94 -23.02 -6.69
N ASN A 9 17.76 -21.71 -6.66
CA ASN A 9 17.03 -21.02 -5.60
C ASN A 9 15.67 -20.45 -6.06
N PHE A 10 15.26 -20.72 -7.31
CA PHE A 10 14.04 -20.15 -7.91
C PHE A 10 12.78 -20.45 -7.07
N VAL A 11 12.61 -21.71 -6.67
CA VAL A 11 11.46 -22.13 -5.87
C VAL A 11 11.43 -21.36 -4.55
N PHE A 12 12.56 -21.24 -3.85
CA PHE A 12 12.64 -20.49 -2.59
C PHE A 12 12.29 -19.01 -2.78
N LEU A 13 12.87 -18.35 -3.78
CA LEU A 13 12.65 -16.94 -4.07
C LEU A 13 11.17 -16.65 -4.39
N ILE A 14 10.55 -17.50 -5.19
CA ILE A 14 9.16 -17.29 -5.60
C ILE A 14 8.18 -17.74 -4.52
N THR A 15 8.30 -18.94 -3.98
CA THR A 15 7.30 -19.44 -3.03
C THR A 15 7.38 -18.72 -1.70
N GLN A 16 8.56 -18.53 -1.14
CA GLN A 16 8.72 -17.88 0.17
C GLN A 16 8.89 -16.37 0.05
N GLY A 17 9.73 -15.90 -0.88
CA GLY A 17 9.98 -14.47 -1.03
C GLY A 17 8.80 -13.69 -1.59
N LEU A 18 8.17 -14.18 -2.67
CA LEU A 18 7.06 -13.46 -3.31
C LEU A 18 5.72 -13.81 -2.67
N PHE A 19 5.37 -15.09 -2.57
CA PHE A 19 4.04 -15.53 -2.13
C PHE A 19 3.92 -15.73 -0.62
N GLY A 20 4.99 -16.05 0.08
CA GLY A 20 4.97 -16.33 1.52
C GLY A 20 4.44 -17.72 1.84
N ILE A 21 4.66 -18.69 0.95
CA ILE A 21 4.26 -20.08 1.11
C ILE A 21 5.50 -20.88 1.53
N GLY A 22 5.49 -21.53 2.71
CA GLY A 22 6.59 -22.35 3.17
C GLY A 22 6.93 -22.17 4.65
N ALA A 23 8.17 -22.53 5.03
CA ALA A 23 8.62 -22.56 6.42
C ALA A 23 8.74 -21.17 7.07
N PHE A 24 8.98 -20.13 6.27
CA PHE A 24 9.06 -18.75 6.76
C PHE A 24 7.70 -18.07 6.65
N THR A 25 7.31 -17.35 7.69
CA THR A 25 6.06 -16.57 7.74
C THR A 25 6.20 -15.21 7.00
N GLY A 26 6.83 -15.23 5.81
CA GLY A 26 7.18 -14.07 5.00
C GLY A 26 6.28 -13.87 3.79
N GLY A 27 6.81 -13.18 2.78
CA GLY A 27 6.24 -13.00 1.45
C GLY A 27 5.78 -11.57 1.14
N THR A 28 6.23 -11.06 0.00
CA THR A 28 5.85 -9.73 -0.52
C THR A 28 4.33 -9.58 -0.62
N LEU A 29 3.64 -10.52 -1.27
CA LEU A 29 2.18 -10.44 -1.44
C LEU A 29 1.41 -10.66 -0.13
N ARG A 30 1.92 -11.51 0.75
CA ARG A 30 1.33 -11.73 2.08
C ARG A 30 1.35 -10.48 2.95
N LEU A 31 2.33 -9.59 2.76
CA LEU A 31 2.37 -8.29 3.43
C LEU A 31 1.56 -7.23 2.66
N ALA A 32 1.76 -7.12 1.33
CA ALA A 32 1.16 -6.08 0.52
C ALA A 32 -0.38 -6.13 0.49
N VAL A 33 -0.96 -7.32 0.31
CA VAL A 33 -2.43 -7.45 0.17
C VAL A 33 -3.18 -7.05 1.44
N PRO A 34 -2.84 -7.55 2.65
CA PRO A 34 -3.49 -7.05 3.87
C PRO A 34 -3.20 -5.57 4.15
N ALA A 35 -1.96 -5.09 3.86
CA ALA A 35 -1.59 -3.71 4.10
C ALA A 35 -2.44 -2.74 3.26
N ILE A 36 -2.68 -3.01 1.97
CA ILE A 36 -3.52 -2.16 1.12
C ILE A 36 -4.99 -2.20 1.56
N ILE A 37 -5.51 -3.38 1.90
CA ILE A 37 -6.91 -3.53 2.32
C ILE A 37 -7.16 -2.78 3.63
N LEU A 38 -6.36 -3.03 4.65
CA LEU A 38 -6.49 -2.38 5.95
C LEU A 38 -6.15 -0.89 5.87
N GLY A 39 -5.13 -0.53 5.08
CA GLY A 39 -4.76 0.86 4.79
C GLY A 39 -5.88 1.61 4.07
N PHE A 40 -6.58 0.97 3.10
CA PHE A 40 -7.72 1.57 2.41
C PHE A 40 -8.91 1.78 3.34
N ILE A 41 -9.21 0.82 4.21
CA ILE A 41 -10.27 0.96 5.21
C ILE A 41 -9.95 2.13 6.14
N LEU A 42 -8.77 2.15 6.75
CA LEU A 42 -8.34 3.21 7.66
C LEU A 42 -8.25 4.56 6.94
N GLY A 43 -7.66 4.59 5.74
CA GLY A 43 -7.52 5.78 4.90
C GLY A 43 -8.88 6.37 4.49
N THR A 44 -9.88 5.51 4.21
CA THR A 44 -11.24 5.97 3.91
C THR A 44 -11.84 6.72 5.12
N PHE A 45 -11.74 6.17 6.33
CA PHE A 45 -12.22 6.86 7.53
C PHE A 45 -11.49 8.19 7.76
N ILE A 46 -10.18 8.23 7.60
CA ILE A 46 -9.38 9.45 7.76
C ILE A 46 -9.71 10.47 6.65
N GLY A 47 -9.85 10.04 5.40
CA GLY A 47 -10.23 10.88 4.27
C GLY A 47 -11.61 11.51 4.44
N LEU A 48 -12.59 10.72 4.91
CA LEU A 48 -13.93 11.23 5.25
C LEU A 48 -13.89 12.19 6.45
N ALA A 49 -13.10 11.88 7.48
CA ALA A 49 -12.90 12.78 8.62
C ALA A 49 -12.28 14.11 8.16
N ARG A 50 -11.36 14.09 7.19
CA ARG A 50 -10.74 15.30 6.61
C ARG A 50 -11.76 16.19 5.87
N LEU A 51 -12.82 15.60 5.31
CA LEU A 51 -13.93 16.32 4.64
C LEU A 51 -14.96 16.90 5.61
N SER A 52 -14.87 16.60 6.91
CA SER A 52 -15.83 17.09 7.91
C SER A 52 -15.81 18.62 8.03
N ARG A 53 -17.00 19.23 8.10
CA ARG A 53 -17.15 20.67 8.38
C ARG A 53 -16.70 21.04 9.80
N ARG A 54 -16.60 20.05 10.72
CA ARG A 54 -16.22 20.26 12.12
C ARG A 54 -14.69 20.24 12.24
N ARG A 55 -14.08 21.37 12.58
CA ARG A 55 -12.64 21.55 12.66
C ARG A 55 -11.96 20.55 13.63
N TRP A 56 -12.62 20.19 14.73
CA TRP A 56 -12.08 19.24 15.68
C TRP A 56 -11.99 17.79 15.16
N ILE A 57 -12.69 17.46 14.05
CA ILE A 57 -12.55 16.18 13.32
C ILE A 57 -11.54 16.32 12.17
N SER A 58 -11.67 17.41 11.39
CA SER A 58 -10.86 17.56 10.17
C SER A 58 -9.40 17.93 10.46
N LEU A 59 -9.10 18.62 11.57
CA LEU A 59 -7.73 19.03 11.90
C LEU A 59 -6.85 17.84 12.32
N PRO A 60 -7.25 16.92 13.21
CA PRO A 60 -6.46 15.72 13.50
C PRO A 60 -6.23 14.85 12.27
N ALA A 61 -7.23 14.71 11.40
CA ALA A 61 -7.08 13.98 10.14
C ALA A 61 -6.06 14.66 9.21
N LEU A 62 -6.07 16.00 9.12
CA LEU A 62 -5.06 16.76 8.38
C LEU A 62 -3.66 16.50 8.93
N VAL A 63 -3.48 16.67 10.25
CA VAL A 63 -2.17 16.48 10.91
C VAL A 63 -1.64 15.07 10.65
N TYR A 64 -2.49 14.05 10.77
CA TYR A 64 -2.12 12.67 10.46
C TYR A 64 -1.63 12.52 9.01
N ILE A 65 -2.42 13.02 8.05
CA ILE A 65 -2.10 12.90 6.61
C ILE A 65 -0.76 13.59 6.31
N GLU A 66 -0.60 14.85 6.72
CA GLU A 66 0.61 15.62 6.45
C GLU A 66 1.84 15.02 7.13
N PHE A 67 1.69 14.54 8.36
CA PHE A 67 2.77 13.92 9.13
C PHE A 67 3.29 12.65 8.43
N PHE A 68 2.43 11.66 8.16
CA PHE A 68 2.88 10.40 7.58
C PHE A 68 3.32 10.53 6.11
N ARG A 69 2.80 11.49 5.37
CA ARG A 69 3.28 11.79 4.01
C ARG A 69 4.59 12.59 3.99
N GLY A 70 4.92 13.28 5.07
CA GLY A 70 6.16 14.04 5.23
C GLY A 70 7.33 13.24 5.76
N VAL A 71 7.11 12.02 6.27
CA VAL A 71 8.15 11.17 6.88
C VAL A 71 8.47 9.99 5.97
N PRO A 72 9.75 9.55 5.84
CA PRO A 72 10.10 8.34 5.11
C PRO A 72 9.47 7.08 5.75
N LEU A 73 8.93 6.17 4.90
CA LEU A 73 8.35 4.91 5.38
C LEU A 73 9.30 4.09 6.26
N VAL A 74 10.60 4.08 5.92
CA VAL A 74 11.60 3.35 6.72
C VAL A 74 11.66 3.84 8.17
N MET A 75 11.45 5.12 8.41
CA MET A 75 11.40 5.68 9.77
C MET A 75 10.17 5.19 10.52
N VAL A 76 9.04 5.11 9.85
CA VAL A 76 7.79 4.55 10.42
C VAL A 76 8.01 3.08 10.81
N ILE A 77 8.64 2.28 9.94
CA ILE A 77 8.99 0.89 10.25
C ILE A 77 9.88 0.82 11.50
N PHE A 78 10.92 1.65 11.60
CA PHE A 78 11.80 1.68 12.77
C PHE A 78 11.08 2.13 14.04
N TRP A 79 10.14 3.08 13.98
CA TRP A 79 9.34 3.46 15.14
C TRP A 79 8.52 2.30 15.68
N PHE A 80 7.86 1.56 14.81
CA PHE A 80 7.10 0.37 15.22
C PHE A 80 8.03 -0.76 15.70
N TRP A 81 9.23 -0.89 15.13
CA TRP A 81 10.19 -1.92 15.52
C TRP A 81 10.88 -1.65 16.85
N PHE A 82 11.22 -0.41 17.17
CA PHE A 82 11.96 -0.06 18.37
C PHE A 82 11.08 0.52 19.48
N ILE A 83 10.19 1.45 19.17
CA ILE A 83 9.42 2.18 20.18
C ILE A 83 8.29 1.32 20.74
N VAL A 84 7.55 0.62 19.88
CA VAL A 84 6.40 -0.18 20.35
C VAL A 84 6.83 -1.31 21.29
N PRO A 85 7.86 -2.13 21.01
CA PRO A 85 8.37 -3.10 21.96
C PRO A 85 8.90 -2.47 23.26
N ALA A 86 9.58 -1.33 23.18
CA ALA A 86 10.08 -0.63 24.36
C ALA A 86 8.94 -0.20 25.30
N LEU A 87 7.81 0.25 24.76
CA LEU A 87 6.63 0.63 25.51
C LEU A 87 5.78 -0.56 25.99
N ALA A 88 5.71 -1.61 25.17
CA ALA A 88 4.91 -2.80 25.46
C ALA A 88 5.63 -3.82 26.35
N GLY A 89 6.93 -3.67 26.60
CA GLY A 89 7.75 -4.60 27.39
C GLY A 89 7.96 -5.96 26.75
N LYS A 90 7.66 -6.12 25.44
CA LYS A 90 7.82 -7.39 24.70
C LYS A 90 8.11 -7.13 23.22
N SER A 91 8.90 -8.02 22.61
CA SER A 91 9.10 -8.02 21.15
C SER A 91 7.83 -8.47 20.42
N LEU A 92 7.60 -7.90 19.24
CA LEU A 92 6.53 -8.27 18.35
C LEU A 92 7.09 -9.02 17.13
N PRO A 93 6.32 -9.95 16.53
CA PRO A 93 6.73 -10.60 15.29
C PRO A 93 6.95 -9.58 14.17
N GLU A 94 7.96 -9.80 13.32
CA GLU A 94 8.34 -8.92 12.21
C GLU A 94 7.16 -8.62 11.28
N TYR A 95 6.33 -9.64 11.00
CA TYR A 95 5.12 -9.48 10.19
C TYR A 95 4.15 -8.46 10.79
N SER A 96 3.89 -8.55 12.10
CA SER A 96 2.93 -7.65 12.77
C SER A 96 3.43 -6.22 12.78
N VAL A 97 4.72 -6.03 13.02
CA VAL A 97 5.37 -4.71 12.98
C VAL A 97 5.31 -4.13 11.58
N ALA A 98 5.75 -4.90 10.56
CA ALA A 98 5.70 -4.48 9.17
C ALA A 98 4.27 -4.14 8.75
N LEU A 99 3.31 -5.04 8.97
CA LEU A 99 1.91 -4.82 8.59
C LEU A 99 1.34 -3.54 9.21
N THR A 100 1.56 -3.33 10.51
CA THR A 100 1.04 -2.14 11.20
C THR A 100 1.68 -0.86 10.65
N ALA A 101 3.01 -0.85 10.47
CA ALA A 101 3.73 0.30 9.91
C ALA A 101 3.21 0.64 8.49
N PHE A 102 3.05 -0.36 7.63
CA PHE A 102 2.52 -0.17 6.29
C PHE A 102 1.07 0.31 6.30
N VAL A 103 0.20 -0.29 7.10
CA VAL A 103 -1.21 0.14 7.22
C VAL A 103 -1.33 1.59 7.64
N VAL A 104 -0.58 1.99 8.68
CA VAL A 104 -0.60 3.37 9.18
C VAL A 104 -0.03 4.34 8.15
N PHE A 105 1.06 3.99 7.49
CA PHE A 105 1.67 4.85 6.47
C PHE A 105 0.77 4.99 5.23
N GLU A 106 0.31 3.87 4.68
CA GLU A 106 -0.52 3.84 3.47
C GLU A 106 -1.88 4.52 3.68
N ALA A 107 -2.45 4.43 4.88
CA ALA A 107 -3.70 5.08 5.19
C ALA A 107 -3.66 6.61 4.95
N ALA A 108 -2.52 7.26 5.12
CA ALA A 108 -2.36 8.69 4.85
C ALA A 108 -2.44 9.01 3.35
N TYR A 109 -1.81 8.20 2.51
CA TYR A 109 -1.89 8.35 1.05
C TYR A 109 -3.27 8.00 0.51
N LEU A 110 -3.86 6.92 1.01
CA LEU A 110 -5.20 6.46 0.62
C LEU A 110 -6.29 7.43 1.08
N ALA A 111 -6.13 8.08 2.24
CA ALA A 111 -7.01 9.14 2.71
C ALA A 111 -7.05 10.33 1.74
N GLU A 112 -5.88 10.70 1.21
CA GLU A 112 -5.79 11.80 0.23
C GLU A 112 -6.38 11.39 -1.13
N ILE A 113 -6.21 10.13 -1.56
CA ILE A 113 -6.85 9.61 -2.77
C ILE A 113 -8.38 9.64 -2.61
N VAL A 114 -8.92 9.24 -1.47
CA VAL A 114 -10.36 9.30 -1.17
C VAL A 114 -10.86 10.75 -1.20
N ARG A 115 -10.16 11.66 -0.54
CA ARG A 115 -10.50 13.08 -0.52
C ARG A 115 -10.49 13.68 -1.94
N ALA A 116 -9.43 13.43 -2.70
CA ALA A 116 -9.29 13.93 -4.07
C ALA A 116 -10.37 13.35 -5.00
N GLY A 117 -10.69 12.07 -4.87
CA GLY A 117 -11.74 11.43 -5.64
C GLY A 117 -13.12 12.02 -5.40
N ILE A 118 -13.46 12.33 -4.15
CA ILE A 118 -14.74 13.00 -3.82
C ILE A 118 -14.75 14.42 -4.40
N HIS A 119 -13.64 15.16 -4.32
CA HIS A 119 -13.54 16.51 -4.87
C HIS A 119 -13.45 16.56 -6.41
N SER A 120 -13.15 15.45 -7.08
CA SER A 120 -13.07 15.38 -8.54
C SER A 120 -14.43 15.42 -9.24
N VAL A 121 -15.52 15.19 -8.50
CA VAL A 121 -16.87 15.25 -9.05
C VAL A 121 -17.24 16.72 -9.34
N ALA A 122 -17.65 16.99 -10.57
CA ALA A 122 -17.98 18.34 -10.99
C ALA A 122 -19.10 18.95 -10.13
N ARG A 123 -18.92 20.19 -9.70
CA ARG A 123 -19.89 20.92 -8.87
C ARG A 123 -21.30 20.94 -9.48
N GLY A 124 -21.40 21.10 -10.81
CA GLY A 124 -22.67 21.07 -11.52
C GLY A 124 -23.46 19.76 -11.33
N GLN A 125 -22.79 18.63 -11.10
CA GLN A 125 -23.48 17.36 -10.76
C GLN A 125 -24.13 17.43 -9.37
N VAL A 126 -23.46 18.05 -8.41
CA VAL A 126 -23.99 18.24 -7.05
C VAL A 126 -25.14 19.25 -7.06
N GLU A 127 -24.99 20.36 -7.78
CA GLU A 127 -26.00 21.39 -7.92
C GLU A 127 -27.26 20.87 -8.63
N ALA A 128 -27.10 20.11 -9.71
CA ALA A 128 -28.22 19.46 -10.41
C ALA A 128 -28.97 18.47 -9.51
N ALA A 129 -28.23 17.64 -8.74
CA ALA A 129 -28.82 16.73 -7.78
C ALA A 129 -29.66 17.46 -6.71
N THR A 130 -29.11 18.56 -6.18
CA THR A 130 -29.82 19.39 -5.19
C THR A 130 -31.08 20.04 -5.80
N ALA A 131 -30.99 20.52 -7.05
CA ALA A 131 -32.11 21.12 -7.76
C ALA A 131 -33.25 20.13 -8.04
N THR A 132 -32.96 18.81 -8.12
CA THR A 132 -33.98 17.76 -8.21
C THR A 132 -34.58 17.35 -6.84
N GLY A 133 -34.19 18.03 -5.75
CA GLY A 133 -34.73 17.80 -4.40
C GLY A 133 -34.03 16.70 -3.61
N LEU A 134 -32.84 16.21 -4.08
CA LEU A 134 -32.04 15.26 -3.31
C LEU A 134 -31.41 15.93 -2.09
N THR A 135 -31.50 15.25 -0.94
CA THR A 135 -30.80 15.66 0.27
C THR A 135 -29.28 15.48 0.13
N ASP A 136 -28.45 16.14 0.96
CA ASP A 136 -26.99 16.02 0.96
C ASP A 136 -26.54 14.54 1.00
N ASN A 137 -27.18 13.72 1.83
CA ASN A 137 -26.87 12.28 1.94
C ASN A 137 -27.25 11.49 0.68
N GLN A 138 -28.38 11.82 0.06
CA GLN A 138 -28.81 11.21 -1.20
C GLN A 138 -27.90 11.62 -2.34
N THR A 139 -27.55 12.91 -2.43
CA THR A 139 -26.59 13.44 -3.40
C THR A 139 -25.24 12.75 -3.25
N MET A 140 -24.72 12.61 -2.02
CA MET A 140 -23.45 11.89 -1.76
C MET A 140 -23.55 10.44 -2.21
N ARG A 141 -24.60 9.72 -1.85
CA ARG A 141 -24.75 8.29 -2.10
C ARG A 141 -25.02 7.95 -3.56
N TYR A 142 -25.88 8.71 -4.22
CA TYR A 142 -26.38 8.35 -5.56
C TYR A 142 -25.65 9.08 -6.70
N VAL A 143 -25.04 10.24 -6.43
CA VAL A 143 -24.38 11.05 -7.47
C VAL A 143 -22.88 11.11 -7.26
N VAL A 144 -22.43 11.51 -6.08
CA VAL A 144 -20.98 11.75 -5.82
C VAL A 144 -20.22 10.46 -5.67
N LEU A 145 -20.63 9.57 -4.79
CA LEU A 145 -19.86 8.36 -4.44
C LEU A 145 -19.61 7.43 -5.64
N PRO A 146 -20.59 7.13 -6.52
CA PRO A 146 -20.36 6.27 -7.67
C PRO A 146 -19.33 6.86 -8.65
N GLN A 147 -19.37 8.17 -8.87
CA GLN A 147 -18.42 8.87 -9.74
C GLN A 147 -17.04 8.96 -9.08
N ALA A 148 -16.98 9.35 -7.79
CA ALA A 148 -15.75 9.42 -7.03
C ALA A 148 -15.01 8.09 -6.99
N LEU A 149 -15.70 6.97 -6.76
CA LEU A 149 -15.09 5.62 -6.77
C LEU A 149 -14.43 5.31 -8.11
N ARG A 150 -15.09 5.62 -9.23
CA ARG A 150 -14.50 5.43 -10.57
C ARG A 150 -13.26 6.28 -10.76
N ASN A 151 -13.31 7.54 -10.35
CA ASN A 151 -12.21 8.49 -10.48
C ASN A 151 -11.00 8.15 -9.60
N MET A 152 -11.21 7.41 -8.48
CA MET A 152 -10.14 6.95 -7.60
C MET A 152 -9.35 5.76 -8.16
N ILE A 153 -9.94 4.92 -9.01
CA ILE A 153 -9.35 3.64 -9.46
C ILE A 153 -7.92 3.80 -9.97
N PRO A 154 -7.58 4.74 -10.86
CA PRO A 154 -6.21 4.88 -11.37
C PRO A 154 -5.20 5.18 -10.27
N ALA A 155 -5.56 6.09 -9.35
CA ALA A 155 -4.71 6.46 -8.23
C ALA A 155 -4.53 5.30 -7.22
N LEU A 156 -5.60 4.54 -6.94
CA LEU A 156 -5.55 3.35 -6.08
C LEU A 156 -4.63 2.28 -6.64
N VAL A 157 -4.70 2.01 -7.95
CA VAL A 157 -3.80 1.03 -8.59
C VAL A 157 -2.36 1.51 -8.54
N THR A 158 -2.10 2.79 -8.81
CA THR A 158 -0.76 3.37 -8.71
C THR A 158 -0.22 3.21 -7.29
N GLN A 159 -1.02 3.51 -6.26
CA GLN A 159 -0.61 3.37 -4.86
C GLN A 159 -0.36 1.91 -4.50
N PHE A 160 -1.15 0.97 -5.01
CA PHE A 160 -0.92 -0.45 -4.80
C PHE A 160 0.41 -0.93 -5.40
N ILE A 161 0.77 -0.44 -6.59
CA ILE A 161 2.05 -0.76 -7.24
C ILE A 161 3.23 -0.17 -6.43
N VAL A 162 3.06 1.02 -5.87
CA VAL A 162 4.07 1.64 -4.97
C VAL A 162 4.24 0.77 -3.73
N LEU A 163 3.15 0.45 -3.03
CA LEU A 163 3.17 -0.39 -1.83
C LEU A 163 3.84 -1.75 -2.07
N LEU A 164 3.55 -2.41 -3.22
CA LEU A 164 4.16 -3.69 -3.56
C LEU A 164 5.69 -3.62 -3.57
N LYS A 165 6.25 -2.53 -4.09
CA LYS A 165 7.72 -2.31 -4.11
C LYS A 165 8.24 -1.92 -2.73
N ASP A 166 7.49 -1.11 -2.02
CA ASP A 166 7.86 -0.62 -0.69
C ASP A 166 7.91 -1.73 0.36
N THR A 167 7.22 -2.88 0.14
CA THR A 167 7.37 -4.06 1.01
C THR A 167 8.82 -4.51 1.14
N SER A 168 9.68 -4.23 0.15
CA SER A 168 11.13 -4.51 0.21
C SER A 168 11.83 -3.86 1.41
N LEU A 169 11.30 -2.74 1.93
CA LEU A 169 11.83 -2.08 3.12
C LEU A 169 11.62 -2.89 4.40
N ALA A 170 10.66 -3.81 4.44
CA ALA A 170 10.46 -4.70 5.58
C ALA A 170 11.62 -5.68 5.79
N SER A 171 12.44 -5.91 4.77
CA SER A 171 13.68 -6.70 4.85
C SER A 171 14.64 -6.19 5.91
N ILE A 172 14.61 -4.88 6.22
CA ILE A 172 15.49 -4.20 7.17
C ILE A 172 15.26 -4.72 8.60
N ILE A 173 14.02 -5.01 8.97
CA ILE A 173 13.66 -5.56 10.28
C ILE A 173 13.64 -7.09 10.32
N GLY A 174 14.14 -7.75 9.26
CA GLY A 174 14.23 -9.21 9.18
C GLY A 174 13.04 -9.90 8.55
N TYR A 175 11.97 -9.20 8.18
CA TYR A 175 10.83 -9.80 7.48
C TYR A 175 11.25 -10.40 6.13
N VAL A 176 10.90 -11.66 5.89
CA VAL A 176 11.33 -12.40 4.70
C VAL A 176 10.39 -12.11 3.53
N ASP A 177 10.57 -10.96 2.89
CA ASP A 177 10.01 -10.64 1.58
C ASP A 177 10.91 -11.14 0.43
N LEU A 178 10.60 -10.82 -0.80
CA LEU A 178 11.42 -11.20 -1.97
C LEU A 178 12.87 -10.66 -1.88
N THR A 179 13.04 -9.44 -1.34
CA THR A 179 14.35 -8.81 -1.16
C THR A 179 15.16 -9.52 -0.08
N LYS A 180 14.54 -9.84 1.06
CA LYS A 180 15.20 -10.59 2.14
C LYS A 180 15.54 -12.01 1.71
N ALA A 181 14.66 -12.66 0.94
CA ALA A 181 14.93 -13.98 0.38
C ALA A 181 16.19 -13.95 -0.52
N ALA A 182 16.32 -12.93 -1.36
CA ALA A 182 17.54 -12.75 -2.18
C ALA A 182 18.77 -12.46 -1.32
N GLN A 183 18.65 -11.67 -0.23
CA GLN A 183 19.76 -11.47 0.72
C GLN A 183 20.22 -12.79 1.37
N ILE A 184 19.27 -13.65 1.77
CA ILE A 184 19.56 -14.96 2.36
C ILE A 184 20.35 -15.83 1.38
N VAL A 185 19.93 -15.88 0.12
CA VAL A 185 20.64 -16.62 -0.93
C VAL A 185 22.03 -16.00 -1.18
N ASN A 186 22.10 -14.66 -1.28
CA ASN A 186 23.37 -13.96 -1.52
C ASN A 186 24.40 -14.19 -0.40
N ASN A 187 23.98 -14.31 0.84
CA ASN A 187 24.88 -14.60 1.96
C ASN A 187 25.53 -15.99 1.87
N ARG A 188 24.95 -16.92 1.09
CA ARG A 188 25.49 -18.26 0.85
C ARG A 188 26.31 -18.35 -0.44
N GLU A 189 25.79 -17.73 -1.51
CA GLU A 189 26.32 -17.91 -2.88
C GLU A 189 27.27 -16.78 -3.29
N ILE A 190 27.23 -15.63 -2.61
CA ILE A 190 28.04 -14.41 -2.91
C ILE A 190 27.90 -14.00 -4.38
N ARG A 191 26.65 -13.90 -4.86
CA ARG A 191 26.28 -13.53 -6.24
C ARG A 191 25.27 -12.38 -6.27
N PRO A 192 25.62 -11.18 -5.75
CA PRO A 192 24.66 -10.08 -5.58
C PRO A 192 24.09 -9.58 -6.91
N PHE A 193 24.92 -9.49 -7.94
CA PHE A 193 24.50 -8.92 -9.22
C PHE A 193 23.37 -9.75 -9.86
N GLU A 194 23.55 -11.07 -9.97
CA GLU A 194 22.58 -11.98 -10.56
C GLU A 194 21.24 -11.98 -9.76
N LEU A 195 21.36 -12.05 -8.45
CA LEU A 195 20.19 -12.11 -7.55
C LEU A 195 19.40 -10.81 -7.55
N TYR A 196 20.05 -9.67 -7.36
CA TYR A 196 19.35 -8.38 -7.32
C TYR A 196 18.79 -7.98 -8.70
N LEU A 197 19.46 -8.34 -9.79
CA LEU A 197 18.89 -8.16 -11.13
C LEU A 197 17.65 -9.02 -11.32
N PHE A 198 17.69 -10.28 -10.88
CA PHE A 198 16.55 -11.19 -10.97
C PHE A 198 15.33 -10.67 -10.20
N ILE A 199 15.49 -10.29 -8.92
CA ILE A 199 14.35 -9.77 -8.14
C ILE A 199 13.85 -8.43 -8.68
N ALA A 200 14.72 -7.58 -9.23
CA ALA A 200 14.29 -6.35 -9.91
C ALA A 200 13.38 -6.65 -11.11
N VAL A 201 13.72 -7.69 -11.90
CA VAL A 201 12.85 -8.15 -13.00
C VAL A 201 11.51 -8.67 -12.47
N ILE A 202 11.49 -9.42 -11.37
CA ILE A 202 10.24 -9.90 -10.75
C ILE A 202 9.37 -8.74 -10.28
N TYR A 203 9.93 -7.77 -9.56
CA TYR A 203 9.18 -6.56 -9.14
C TYR A 203 8.65 -5.78 -10.35
N TRP A 204 9.47 -5.67 -11.39
CA TRP A 204 9.04 -5.00 -12.64
C TRP A 204 7.90 -5.75 -13.32
N LEU A 205 7.98 -7.09 -13.47
CA LEU A 205 6.94 -7.92 -14.07
C LEU A 205 5.62 -7.80 -13.29
N CYS A 206 5.66 -7.88 -11.96
CA CYS A 206 4.48 -7.70 -11.11
C CYS A 206 3.87 -6.30 -11.29
N SER A 207 4.69 -5.24 -11.22
CA SER A 207 4.26 -3.85 -11.39
C SER A 207 3.71 -3.59 -12.80
N TYR A 208 4.37 -4.09 -13.83
CA TYR A 208 3.95 -3.96 -15.23
C TYR A 208 2.62 -4.68 -15.47
N GLY A 209 2.50 -5.93 -14.99
CA GLY A 209 1.26 -6.70 -15.11
C GLY A 209 0.07 -5.99 -14.46
N MET A 210 0.27 -5.46 -13.25
CA MET A 210 -0.75 -4.68 -12.54
C MET A 210 -1.11 -3.39 -13.30
N SER A 211 -0.12 -2.65 -13.80
CA SER A 211 -0.36 -1.43 -14.59
C SER A 211 -1.13 -1.72 -15.88
N ARG A 212 -0.80 -2.81 -16.59
CA ARG A 212 -1.50 -3.22 -17.80
C ARG A 212 -2.95 -3.62 -17.51
N TYR A 213 -3.16 -4.38 -16.45
CA TYR A 213 -4.50 -4.77 -16.00
C TYR A 213 -5.35 -3.54 -15.64
N ALA A 214 -4.79 -2.59 -14.88
CA ALA A 214 -5.46 -1.35 -14.52
C ALA A 214 -5.90 -0.53 -15.75
N ARG A 215 -5.00 -0.37 -16.72
CA ARG A 215 -5.30 0.39 -17.95
C ARG A 215 -6.47 -0.21 -18.73
N THR A 216 -6.66 -1.55 -18.70
CA THR A 216 -7.82 -2.17 -19.33
C THR A 216 -9.15 -1.83 -18.66
N TRP A 217 -9.12 -1.57 -17.35
CA TRP A 217 -10.29 -1.12 -16.59
C TRP A 217 -10.58 0.37 -16.80
N GLU A 218 -9.54 1.21 -16.85
CA GLU A 218 -9.70 2.64 -17.15
C GLU A 218 -10.40 2.85 -18.50
N LEU A 219 -10.00 2.12 -19.53
CA LEU A 219 -10.62 2.18 -20.87
C LEU A 219 -12.07 1.68 -20.92
N ARG A 220 -12.52 0.90 -19.94
CA ARG A 220 -13.92 0.42 -19.85
C ARG A 220 -14.81 1.33 -19.03
N LEU A 221 -14.25 2.21 -18.23
CA LEU A 221 -14.97 3.08 -17.31
C LEU A 221 -15.11 4.53 -17.85
N GLY A 222 -14.29 4.92 -18.82
CA GLY A 222 -14.39 6.19 -19.57
C GLY A 222 -15.19 6.00 -20.84
#